data_661d7f2549f283439a130f17e6c50e60
#
_entry.id   661d7f2549f283439a130f17e6c50e60
#
_cell.length_a   1.000
_cell.length_b   1.000
_cell.length_c   1.000
_cell.angle_alpha   90.00
_cell.angle_beta   90.00
_cell.angle_gamma   90.00
#
_symmetry.space_group_name_H-M   'P 1'
#
loop_
_entity.id
_entity.type
_entity.pdbx_description
1 polymer ?
#
loop_
_entity_poly.entity_id
_entity_poly.type
_entity_poly.pdbx_seq_one_letter_code
_entity_poly.pdbx_strand_id
1 'polypeptide(L)'
;MKWIVRLVIVLALVVIGAGVALVLSVDRIAKAAIEYGGTEARGTRTSLESIHIGILGGTASLSGLAVANPTGYPEGNFLSLGKGEVGVSLGSLSRSTVEVPKIELDGIAARLDMKLGQKSNAETVLANIEAFSRKFGSGETGQPSAPAGEGKKLVIRQLVLTDISAKVSVENAAEVDVKVPRIELKDVGGGEGVTMAQLMSVITTATVDGILKNGGDAIPAVLRDSLGPKLAEVGTVLRDQVGSAVTGAVDEAKKALEGATQNVGKTLEDAGKKAGESIEKGLGDLLKKK
;
A
#
# COMPACT_ATOMS: atom_id res chain seq x y z
N MET A 1 -59.68 -18.28 5.46
CA MET A 1 -58.40 -18.96 5.59
C MET A 1 -57.54 -18.94 4.29
N LYS A 2 -58.03 -19.34 3.13
CA LYS A 2 -57.26 -19.37 1.86
C LYS A 2 -56.69 -17.99 1.41
N TRP A 3 -57.39 -16.90 1.75
CA TRP A 3 -56.93 -15.54 1.38
C TRP A 3 -55.77 -15.06 2.26
N ILE A 4 -55.75 -15.38 3.54
CA ILE A 4 -54.65 -15.06 4.47
C ILE A 4 -53.39 -15.81 4.03
N VAL A 5 -53.48 -17.09 3.64
CA VAL A 5 -52.35 -17.87 3.13
C VAL A 5 -51.79 -17.27 1.86
N ARG A 6 -52.64 -16.81 0.93
CA ARG A 6 -52.16 -16.12 -0.30
C ARG A 6 -51.46 -14.81 0.04
N LEU A 7 -51.99 -14.02 0.97
CA LEU A 7 -51.37 -12.75 1.40
C LEU A 7 -49.99 -12.98 2.04
N VAL A 8 -49.87 -14.03 2.88
CA VAL A 8 -48.58 -14.42 3.49
C VAL A 8 -47.56 -14.88 2.42
N ILE A 9 -48.00 -15.64 1.41
CA ILE A 9 -47.13 -16.08 0.32
C ILE A 9 -46.67 -14.86 -0.49
N VAL A 10 -47.55 -13.93 -0.84
CA VAL A 10 -47.19 -12.73 -1.59
C VAL A 10 -46.23 -11.85 -0.77
N LEU A 11 -46.46 -11.68 0.51
CA LEU A 11 -45.59 -10.94 1.40
C LEU A 11 -44.20 -11.60 1.49
N ALA A 12 -44.16 -12.93 1.63
CA ALA A 12 -42.91 -13.69 1.62
C ALA A 12 -42.15 -13.52 0.31
N LEU A 13 -42.82 -13.60 -0.85
CA LEU A 13 -42.20 -13.39 -2.17
C LEU A 13 -41.68 -11.95 -2.34
N VAL A 14 -42.40 -10.94 -1.82
CA VAL A 14 -41.92 -9.54 -1.82
C VAL A 14 -40.67 -9.36 -0.96
N VAL A 15 -40.67 -9.95 0.25
CA VAL A 15 -39.48 -9.91 1.14
C VAL A 15 -38.29 -10.63 0.52
N ILE A 16 -38.51 -11.80 -0.08
CA ILE A 16 -37.45 -12.53 -0.79
C ILE A 16 -36.96 -11.74 -1.99
N GLY A 17 -37.88 -11.18 -2.79
CA GLY A 17 -37.53 -10.37 -3.95
C GLY A 17 -36.76 -9.10 -3.58
N ALA A 18 -37.16 -8.41 -2.52
CA ALA A 18 -36.44 -7.26 -1.96
C ALA A 18 -35.03 -7.66 -1.43
N GLY A 19 -34.93 -8.81 -0.74
CA GLY A 19 -33.67 -9.36 -0.29
C GLY A 19 -32.71 -9.68 -1.44
N VAL A 20 -33.20 -10.31 -2.49
CA VAL A 20 -32.42 -10.60 -3.71
C VAL A 20 -32.00 -9.31 -4.42
N ALA A 21 -32.89 -8.34 -4.56
CA ALA A 21 -32.56 -7.04 -5.16
C ALA A 21 -31.51 -6.28 -4.37
N LEU A 22 -31.55 -6.35 -3.04
CA LEU A 22 -30.53 -5.78 -2.14
C LEU A 22 -29.16 -6.46 -2.36
N VAL A 23 -29.11 -7.77 -2.38
CA VAL A 23 -27.88 -8.53 -2.63
C VAL A 23 -27.28 -8.18 -4.00
N LEU A 24 -28.10 -8.08 -5.04
CA LEU A 24 -27.65 -7.75 -6.41
C LEU A 24 -27.19 -6.29 -6.55
N SER A 25 -27.63 -5.38 -5.68
CA SER A 25 -27.23 -3.97 -5.70
C SER A 25 -25.97 -3.67 -4.88
N VAL A 26 -25.62 -4.52 -3.91
CA VAL A 26 -24.46 -4.30 -3.03
C VAL A 26 -23.15 -4.21 -3.83
N ASP A 27 -22.93 -5.06 -4.81
CA ASP A 27 -21.73 -5.05 -5.65
C ASP A 27 -21.59 -3.73 -6.43
N ARG A 28 -22.68 -3.20 -6.96
CA ARG A 28 -22.69 -1.93 -7.69
C ARG A 28 -22.40 -0.74 -6.79
N ILE A 29 -23.02 -0.73 -5.61
CA ILE A 29 -22.79 0.32 -4.60
C ILE A 29 -21.35 0.28 -4.11
N ALA A 30 -20.82 -0.89 -3.83
CA ALA A 30 -19.43 -1.07 -3.39
C ALA A 30 -18.44 -0.65 -4.48
N LYS A 31 -18.68 -1.01 -5.74
CA LYS A 31 -17.87 -0.56 -6.86
C LYS A 31 -17.82 0.96 -6.93
N ALA A 32 -18.98 1.62 -6.94
CA ALA A 32 -19.07 3.07 -7.00
C ALA A 32 -18.37 3.73 -5.79
N ALA A 33 -18.51 3.16 -4.59
CA ALA A 33 -17.84 3.67 -3.39
C ALA A 33 -16.32 3.55 -3.47
N ILE A 34 -15.79 2.45 -4.01
CA ILE A 34 -14.34 2.26 -4.20
C ILE A 34 -13.80 3.22 -5.25
N GLU A 35 -14.49 3.37 -6.39
CA GLU A 35 -14.07 4.28 -7.47
C GLU A 35 -14.09 5.74 -7.00
N TYR A 36 -15.16 6.17 -6.33
CA TYR A 36 -15.28 7.53 -5.80
C TYR A 36 -14.28 7.77 -4.66
N GLY A 37 -14.29 6.93 -3.62
CA GLY A 37 -13.42 7.10 -2.45
C GLY A 37 -11.94 6.96 -2.81
N GLY A 38 -11.59 6.05 -3.72
CA GLY A 38 -10.22 5.89 -4.23
C GLY A 38 -9.75 7.12 -5.01
N THR A 39 -10.64 7.72 -5.82
CA THR A 39 -10.33 8.94 -6.57
C THR A 39 -10.11 10.12 -5.62
N GLU A 40 -10.99 10.32 -4.65
CA GLU A 40 -10.85 11.37 -3.64
C GLU A 40 -9.58 11.20 -2.79
N ALA A 41 -9.29 9.97 -2.34
CA ALA A 41 -8.15 9.71 -1.47
C ALA A 41 -6.79 9.90 -2.17
N ARG A 42 -6.69 9.57 -3.45
CA ARG A 42 -5.43 9.62 -4.20
C ARG A 42 -5.30 10.85 -5.08
N GLY A 43 -6.37 11.62 -5.27
CA GLY A 43 -6.42 12.76 -6.19
C GLY A 43 -6.22 12.37 -7.65
N THR A 44 -6.41 11.07 -7.97
CA THR A 44 -6.28 10.50 -9.31
C THR A 44 -7.42 9.55 -9.57
N ARG A 45 -7.84 9.42 -10.83
CA ARG A 45 -8.93 8.53 -11.21
C ARG A 45 -8.65 7.10 -10.75
N THR A 46 -9.59 6.55 -9.97
CA THR A 46 -9.62 5.13 -9.60
C THR A 46 -10.77 4.45 -10.35
N SER A 47 -10.51 3.31 -10.94
CA SER A 47 -11.51 2.48 -11.62
C SER A 47 -11.40 1.03 -11.15
N LEU A 48 -12.53 0.31 -11.18
CA LEU A 48 -12.62 -1.08 -10.77
C LEU A 48 -13.40 -1.85 -11.83
N GLU A 49 -12.89 -2.97 -12.27
CA GLU A 49 -13.61 -3.81 -13.25
C GLU A 49 -14.82 -4.47 -12.61
N SER A 50 -14.60 -5.24 -11.54
CA SER A 50 -15.67 -5.91 -10.81
C SER A 50 -15.39 -6.03 -9.33
N ILE A 51 -16.47 -6.19 -8.57
CA ILE A 51 -16.45 -6.57 -7.15
C ILE A 51 -17.60 -7.53 -6.90
N HIS A 52 -17.37 -8.51 -6.04
CA HIS A 52 -18.38 -9.43 -5.56
C HIS A 52 -18.31 -9.53 -4.04
N ILE A 53 -19.46 -9.33 -3.38
CA ILE A 53 -19.58 -9.37 -1.92
C ILE A 53 -20.43 -10.55 -1.50
N GLY A 54 -19.79 -11.54 -0.92
CA GLY A 54 -20.44 -12.71 -0.30
C GLY A 54 -20.92 -12.40 1.11
N ILE A 55 -22.09 -11.77 1.26
CA ILE A 55 -22.63 -11.27 2.53
C ILE A 55 -22.69 -12.39 3.58
N LEU A 56 -23.16 -13.59 3.21
CA LEU A 56 -23.30 -14.72 4.12
C LEU A 56 -21.96 -15.34 4.51
N GLY A 57 -20.96 -15.27 3.63
CA GLY A 57 -19.61 -15.79 3.86
C GLY A 57 -18.66 -14.78 4.51
N GLY A 58 -19.06 -13.53 4.61
CA GLY A 58 -18.14 -12.47 5.08
C GLY A 58 -16.92 -12.32 4.17
N THR A 59 -17.10 -12.47 2.87
CA THR A 59 -16.02 -12.36 1.89
C THR A 59 -16.30 -11.25 0.90
N ALA A 60 -15.25 -10.63 0.39
CA ALA A 60 -15.33 -9.75 -0.78
C ALA A 60 -14.17 -10.09 -1.72
N SER A 61 -14.44 -10.12 -3.00
CA SER A 61 -13.42 -10.24 -4.05
C SER A 61 -13.58 -9.12 -5.05
N LEU A 62 -12.46 -8.61 -5.54
CA LEU A 62 -12.43 -7.58 -6.57
C LEU A 62 -11.45 -7.93 -7.67
N SER A 63 -11.64 -7.40 -8.87
CA SER A 63 -10.72 -7.55 -9.98
C SER A 63 -10.55 -6.24 -10.75
N GLY A 64 -9.37 -6.10 -11.38
CA GLY A 64 -9.09 -4.99 -12.30
C GLY A 64 -9.17 -3.61 -11.64
N LEU A 65 -8.66 -3.47 -10.40
CA LEU A 65 -8.50 -2.15 -9.80
C LEU A 65 -7.36 -1.41 -10.50
N ALA A 66 -7.63 -0.20 -10.97
CA ALA A 66 -6.62 0.66 -11.56
C ALA A 66 -6.68 2.07 -10.97
N VAL A 67 -5.52 2.60 -10.66
CA VAL A 67 -5.31 3.96 -10.17
C VAL A 67 -4.48 4.69 -11.21
N ALA A 68 -5.06 5.69 -11.84
CA ALA A 68 -4.36 6.46 -12.86
C ALA A 68 -3.15 7.22 -12.31
N ASN A 69 -2.18 7.48 -13.15
CA ASN A 69 -1.06 8.33 -12.81
C ASN A 69 -1.53 9.77 -12.50
N PRO A 70 -0.93 10.48 -11.54
CA PRO A 70 -1.26 11.87 -11.28
C PRO A 70 -1.03 12.76 -12.49
N THR A 71 -1.75 13.86 -12.58
CA THR A 71 -1.57 14.86 -13.63
C THR A 71 -0.12 15.39 -13.65
N GLY A 72 0.46 15.47 -14.82
CA GLY A 72 1.86 15.90 -15.02
C GLY A 72 2.86 14.75 -15.19
N TYR A 73 2.42 13.52 -14.98
CA TYR A 73 3.20 12.31 -15.27
C TYR A 73 2.69 11.60 -16.53
N PRO A 74 3.45 10.61 -17.08
CA PRO A 74 3.04 9.87 -18.27
C PRO A 74 1.65 9.24 -18.11
N GLU A 75 0.91 9.16 -19.19
CA GLU A 75 -0.39 8.51 -19.22
C GLU A 75 -0.28 7.01 -18.84
N GLY A 76 -1.31 6.50 -18.19
CA GLY A 76 -1.40 5.13 -17.72
C GLY A 76 -1.73 5.04 -16.24
N ASN A 77 -1.43 3.90 -15.65
CA ASN A 77 -1.72 3.65 -14.23
C ASN A 77 -0.47 3.83 -13.37
N PHE A 78 -0.61 4.55 -12.26
CA PHE A 78 0.34 4.53 -11.15
C PHE A 78 0.39 3.15 -10.51
N LEU A 79 -0.80 2.54 -10.30
CA LEU A 79 -0.94 1.21 -9.73
C LEU A 79 -2.12 0.49 -10.36
N SER A 80 -1.95 -0.78 -10.63
CA SER A 80 -3.04 -1.70 -10.96
C SER A 80 -2.94 -2.97 -10.11
N LEU A 81 -4.10 -3.57 -9.84
CA LEU A 81 -4.24 -4.79 -9.07
C LEU A 81 -5.11 -5.77 -9.88
N GLY A 82 -4.58 -6.96 -10.14
CA GLY A 82 -5.29 -8.01 -10.85
C GLY A 82 -6.47 -8.53 -10.05
N LYS A 83 -6.21 -9.02 -8.83
CA LYS A 83 -7.24 -9.58 -7.93
C LYS A 83 -7.00 -9.13 -6.49
N GLY A 84 -8.09 -8.93 -5.76
CA GLY A 84 -8.08 -8.72 -4.32
C GLY A 84 -9.14 -9.58 -3.65
N GLU A 85 -8.77 -10.21 -2.54
CA GLU A 85 -9.69 -10.99 -1.71
C GLU A 85 -9.61 -10.50 -0.27
N VAL A 86 -10.77 -10.35 0.35
CA VAL A 86 -10.92 -9.85 1.72
C VAL A 86 -11.85 -10.78 2.48
N GLY A 87 -11.40 -11.32 3.59
CA GLY A 87 -12.24 -12.03 4.55
C GLY A 87 -12.61 -11.09 5.70
N VAL A 88 -13.89 -11.04 6.08
CA VAL A 88 -14.39 -10.20 7.17
C VAL A 88 -15.09 -11.05 8.21
N SER A 89 -14.76 -10.84 9.48
CA SER A 89 -15.47 -11.48 10.61
C SER A 89 -16.85 -10.84 10.77
N LEU A 90 -17.93 -11.55 10.37
CA LEU A 90 -19.30 -11.02 10.38
C LEU A 90 -19.73 -10.55 11.77
N GLY A 91 -19.29 -11.24 12.85
CA GLY A 91 -19.59 -10.86 14.22
C GLY A 91 -18.96 -9.52 14.65
N SER A 92 -17.95 -9.02 13.91
CA SER A 92 -17.32 -7.73 14.19
C SER A 92 -18.01 -6.55 13.49
N LEU A 93 -18.87 -6.81 12.51
CA LEU A 93 -19.53 -5.76 11.74
C LEU A 93 -20.44 -4.86 12.57
N SER A 94 -20.94 -5.31 13.72
CA SER A 94 -21.72 -4.50 14.66
C SER A 94 -20.87 -3.65 15.60
N ARG A 95 -19.53 -3.83 15.60
CA ARG A 95 -18.59 -3.13 16.47
C ARG A 95 -18.05 -1.86 15.78
N SER A 96 -17.41 -0.98 16.55
CA SER A 96 -16.63 0.17 16.02
C SER A 96 -15.40 -0.27 15.22
N THR A 97 -14.87 -1.46 15.54
CA THR A 97 -13.71 -2.05 14.88
C THR A 97 -14.13 -3.35 14.18
N VAL A 98 -13.86 -3.42 12.88
CA VAL A 98 -14.12 -4.60 12.05
C VAL A 98 -12.86 -5.45 11.97
N GLU A 99 -13.01 -6.73 12.31
CA GLU A 99 -11.93 -7.70 12.19
C GLU A 99 -11.88 -8.29 10.77
N VAL A 100 -10.71 -8.19 10.17
CA VAL A 100 -10.40 -8.69 8.83
C VAL A 100 -9.34 -9.77 8.99
N PRO A 101 -9.71 -11.06 9.00
CA PRO A 101 -8.75 -12.15 9.15
C PRO A 101 -7.67 -12.16 8.08
N LYS A 102 -8.02 -11.85 6.84
CA LYS A 102 -7.07 -11.84 5.73
C LYS A 102 -7.47 -10.84 4.64
N ILE A 103 -6.46 -10.14 4.10
CA ILE A 103 -6.51 -9.45 2.82
C ILE A 103 -5.41 -10.05 1.95
N GLU A 104 -5.76 -10.43 0.72
CA GLU A 104 -4.83 -10.93 -0.28
C GLU A 104 -4.95 -10.11 -1.55
N LEU A 105 -3.84 -9.54 -2.00
CA LEU A 105 -3.74 -8.70 -3.20
C LEU A 105 -2.76 -9.37 -4.14
N ASP A 106 -3.21 -9.73 -5.33
CA ASP A 106 -2.44 -10.48 -6.32
C ASP A 106 -2.37 -9.76 -7.67
N GLY A 107 -1.21 -9.83 -8.33
CA GLY A 107 -1.00 -9.16 -9.61
C GLY A 107 -0.90 -7.65 -9.48
N ILE A 108 -0.06 -7.15 -8.58
CA ILE A 108 0.19 -5.72 -8.39
C ILE A 108 1.21 -5.26 -9.44
N ALA A 109 0.80 -4.33 -10.32
CA ALA A 109 1.73 -3.64 -11.20
C ALA A 109 1.76 -2.15 -10.84
N ALA A 110 2.96 -1.64 -10.56
CA ALA A 110 3.19 -0.25 -10.19
C ALA A 110 4.09 0.45 -11.21
N ARG A 111 3.92 1.78 -11.32
CA ARG A 111 4.79 2.63 -12.12
C ARG A 111 5.31 3.79 -11.27
N LEU A 112 6.62 3.89 -11.15
CA LEU A 112 7.29 4.98 -10.47
C LEU A 112 7.92 5.91 -11.50
N ASP A 113 7.37 7.10 -11.66
CA ASP A 113 7.85 8.10 -12.59
C ASP A 113 8.38 9.33 -11.85
N MET A 114 9.51 9.84 -12.28
CA MET A 114 10.13 11.07 -11.74
C MET A 114 10.75 11.91 -12.85
N LYS A 115 10.48 13.20 -12.82
CA LYS A 115 11.22 14.20 -13.62
C LYS A 115 12.27 14.85 -12.74
N LEU A 116 13.44 15.15 -13.31
CA LEU A 116 14.53 15.78 -12.57
C LEU A 116 14.10 17.13 -11.98
N GLY A 117 14.38 17.34 -10.70
CA GLY A 117 13.99 18.54 -9.97
C GLY A 117 12.50 18.62 -9.59
N GLN A 118 11.72 17.57 -9.81
CA GLN A 118 10.31 17.48 -9.42
C GLN A 118 10.08 16.30 -8.46
N LYS A 119 8.91 16.29 -7.81
CA LYS A 119 8.46 15.15 -7.02
C LYS A 119 8.19 13.96 -7.94
N SER A 120 8.30 12.75 -7.39
CA SER A 120 7.83 11.55 -8.08
C SER A 120 6.30 11.45 -8.03
N ASN A 121 5.70 10.65 -8.93
CA ASN A 121 4.29 10.32 -8.88
C ASN A 121 3.90 9.64 -7.55
N ALA A 122 4.77 8.79 -7.01
CA ALA A 122 4.56 8.12 -5.72
C ALA A 122 4.49 9.12 -4.55
N GLU A 123 5.39 10.12 -4.51
CA GLU A 123 5.32 11.19 -3.50
C GLU A 123 4.02 11.98 -3.60
N THR A 124 3.57 12.26 -4.83
CA THR A 124 2.30 12.96 -5.07
C THR A 124 1.11 12.15 -4.56
N VAL A 125 1.07 10.84 -4.85
CA VAL A 125 0.00 9.95 -4.37
C VAL A 125 0.03 9.82 -2.85
N LEU A 126 1.19 9.62 -2.23
CA LEU A 126 1.31 9.53 -0.77
C LEU A 126 0.87 10.82 -0.08
N ALA A 127 1.25 11.98 -0.61
CA ALA A 127 0.81 13.27 -0.08
C ALA A 127 -0.71 13.47 -0.17
N ASN A 128 -1.33 13.01 -1.26
CA ASN A 128 -2.79 13.07 -1.42
C ASN A 128 -3.52 12.15 -0.43
N ILE A 129 -3.02 10.92 -0.22
CA ILE A 129 -3.56 9.98 0.78
C ILE A 129 -3.45 10.60 2.20
N GLU A 130 -2.33 11.22 2.51
CA GLU A 130 -2.12 11.89 3.79
C GLU A 130 -3.07 13.08 3.98
N ALA A 131 -3.24 13.91 2.95
CA ALA A 131 -4.18 15.02 2.98
C ALA A 131 -5.63 14.55 3.15
N PHE A 132 -6.01 13.45 2.47
CA PHE A 132 -7.31 12.81 2.64
C PHE A 132 -7.49 12.27 4.07
N SER A 133 -6.48 11.60 4.60
CA SER A 133 -6.50 11.07 5.98
C SER A 133 -6.70 12.17 7.02
N ARG A 134 -6.03 13.33 6.85
CA ARG A 134 -6.22 14.50 7.71
C ARG A 134 -7.63 15.10 7.61
N LYS A 135 -8.19 15.17 6.40
CA LYS A 135 -9.52 15.72 6.15
C LYS A 135 -10.65 14.86 6.71
N PHE A 136 -10.52 13.56 6.66
CA PHE A 136 -11.57 12.59 7.02
C PHE A 136 -11.25 11.73 8.24
N GLY A 137 -10.02 11.78 8.76
CA GLY A 137 -9.57 11.02 9.93
C GLY A 137 -9.83 11.70 11.28
N SER A 138 -10.10 13.00 11.30
CA SER A 138 -10.29 13.80 12.53
C SER A 138 -11.74 14.11 12.83
N GLY A 139 -12.72 13.30 12.54
CA GLY A 139 -14.09 13.40 13.08
C GLY A 139 -14.79 14.79 13.12
N GLU A 140 -14.14 15.84 12.65
CA GLU A 140 -14.60 17.24 12.70
C GLU A 140 -14.80 17.82 11.30
N THR A 141 -15.87 17.44 10.63
CA THR A 141 -16.53 18.35 9.67
C THR A 141 -17.94 17.86 9.41
N GLY A 142 -18.91 18.60 9.92
CA GLY A 142 -20.31 18.43 9.61
C GLY A 142 -20.60 18.79 8.16
N GLN A 143 -20.57 17.78 7.29
CA GLN A 143 -21.25 17.81 6.00
C GLN A 143 -21.72 16.40 5.64
N PRO A 144 -22.98 16.21 5.29
CA PRO A 144 -23.55 14.89 5.01
C PRO A 144 -23.09 14.46 3.61
N SER A 145 -22.07 13.65 3.55
CA SER A 145 -21.63 13.01 2.31
C SER A 145 -21.61 11.51 2.52
N ALA A 146 -22.64 10.84 2.03
CA ALA A 146 -22.91 9.41 2.05
C ALA A 146 -22.95 8.78 3.47
N PRO A 147 -23.72 7.70 3.72
CA PRO A 147 -23.85 7.11 5.05
C PRO A 147 -22.60 6.31 5.44
N ALA A 148 -21.52 7.02 5.70
CA ALA A 148 -20.37 6.52 6.43
C ALA A 148 -20.51 7.07 7.83
N GLY A 149 -21.14 6.31 8.71
CA GLY A 149 -20.99 6.49 10.16
C GLY A 149 -19.51 6.63 10.47
N GLU A 150 -19.15 7.28 11.58
CA GLU A 150 -17.78 7.44 12.10
C GLU A 150 -16.94 6.25 11.64
N GLY A 151 -15.98 6.49 10.73
CA GLY A 151 -15.44 5.45 9.86
C GLY A 151 -14.95 4.26 10.64
N LYS A 152 -15.61 3.11 10.49
CA LYS A 152 -15.21 1.88 11.18
C LYS A 152 -13.74 1.64 10.97
N LYS A 153 -13.04 1.38 12.05
CA LYS A 153 -11.63 1.00 12.01
C LYS A 153 -11.50 -0.48 11.64
N LEU A 154 -10.40 -0.83 11.03
CA LEU A 154 -10.11 -2.19 10.57
C LEU A 154 -8.92 -2.74 11.37
N VAL A 155 -9.02 -3.97 11.83
CA VAL A 155 -7.88 -4.76 12.32
C VAL A 155 -7.66 -5.92 11.37
N ILE A 156 -6.56 -5.87 10.63
CA ILE A 156 -6.23 -6.86 9.62
C ILE A 156 -5.17 -7.81 10.19
N ARG A 157 -5.53 -9.08 10.39
CA ARG A 157 -4.60 -10.08 10.93
C ARG A 157 -3.50 -10.44 9.97
N GLN A 158 -3.82 -10.51 8.69
CA GLN A 158 -2.86 -10.84 7.65
C GLN A 158 -3.15 -10.06 6.38
N LEU A 159 -2.18 -9.27 5.92
CA LEU A 159 -2.19 -8.59 4.64
C LEU A 159 -1.08 -9.16 3.78
N VAL A 160 -1.44 -9.74 2.66
CA VAL A 160 -0.54 -10.44 1.74
C VAL A 160 -0.59 -9.78 0.37
N LEU A 161 0.58 -9.43 -0.15
CA LEU A 161 0.75 -8.90 -1.50
C LEU A 161 1.62 -9.86 -2.29
N THR A 162 1.15 -10.29 -3.45
CA THR A 162 1.81 -11.28 -4.32
C THR A 162 1.86 -10.81 -5.77
N ASP A 163 2.76 -11.42 -6.55
CA ASP A 163 3.00 -11.07 -7.96
C ASP A 163 3.14 -9.57 -8.18
N ILE A 164 4.12 -8.98 -7.49
CA ILE A 164 4.36 -7.54 -7.52
C ILE A 164 5.43 -7.25 -8.58
N SER A 165 5.08 -6.39 -9.54
CA SER A 165 6.00 -5.89 -10.55
C SER A 165 5.97 -4.37 -10.60
N ALA A 166 7.07 -3.74 -10.98
CA ALA A 166 7.13 -2.30 -11.14
C ALA A 166 7.99 -1.88 -12.33
N LYS A 167 7.60 -0.79 -12.96
CA LYS A 167 8.40 -0.04 -13.90
C LYS A 167 8.85 1.25 -13.25
N VAL A 168 10.15 1.50 -13.26
CA VAL A 168 10.75 2.71 -12.68
C VAL A 168 11.35 3.54 -13.81
N SER A 169 10.88 4.76 -13.97
CA SER A 169 11.33 5.69 -14.99
C SER A 169 11.73 7.02 -14.36
N VAL A 170 12.97 7.41 -14.58
CA VAL A 170 13.48 8.74 -14.24
C VAL A 170 13.89 9.43 -15.52
N GLU A 171 13.55 10.72 -15.66
CA GLU A 171 13.89 11.48 -16.85
C GLU A 171 15.38 11.38 -17.20
N ASN A 172 15.67 11.13 -18.47
CA ASN A 172 17.02 10.88 -19.01
C ASN A 172 17.74 9.64 -18.46
N ALA A 173 17.04 8.71 -17.79
CA ALA A 173 17.57 7.41 -17.41
C ALA A 173 16.82 6.27 -18.13
N ALA A 174 17.46 5.11 -18.19
CA ALA A 174 16.79 3.90 -18.72
C ALA A 174 15.65 3.48 -17.78
N GLU A 175 14.56 2.98 -18.35
CA GLU A 175 13.48 2.35 -17.58
C GLU A 175 13.98 1.05 -16.93
N VAL A 176 13.65 0.84 -15.68
CA VAL A 176 14.03 -0.33 -14.90
C VAL A 176 12.81 -1.14 -14.55
N ASP A 177 12.83 -2.43 -14.89
CA ASP A 177 11.81 -3.39 -14.44
C ASP A 177 12.24 -4.02 -13.12
N VAL A 178 11.36 -3.98 -12.12
CA VAL A 178 11.60 -4.53 -10.80
C VAL A 178 10.52 -5.57 -10.48
N LYS A 179 10.94 -6.74 -10.02
CA LYS A 179 10.05 -7.74 -9.42
C LYS A 179 10.25 -7.76 -7.91
N VAL A 180 9.15 -7.72 -7.18
CA VAL A 180 9.17 -7.71 -5.72
C VAL A 180 8.66 -9.06 -5.23
N PRO A 181 9.38 -9.74 -4.33
CA PRO A 181 8.88 -10.94 -3.68
C PRO A 181 7.59 -10.67 -2.91
N ARG A 182 6.92 -11.75 -2.51
CA ARG A 182 5.75 -11.68 -1.64
C ARG A 182 6.05 -10.81 -0.41
N ILE A 183 5.13 -9.87 -0.13
CA ILE A 183 5.12 -9.07 1.08
C ILE A 183 4.01 -9.60 1.98
N GLU A 184 4.31 -9.81 3.25
CA GLU A 184 3.33 -10.20 4.26
C GLU A 184 3.44 -9.31 5.48
N LEU A 185 2.33 -8.66 5.84
CA LEU A 185 2.20 -7.84 7.03
C LEU A 185 1.17 -8.49 7.96
N LYS A 186 1.47 -8.53 9.26
CA LYS A 186 0.60 -9.13 10.28
C LYS A 186 0.11 -8.05 11.24
N ASP A 187 -1.11 -8.25 11.77
CA ASP A 187 -1.74 -7.41 12.79
C ASP A 187 -1.73 -5.92 12.45
N VAL A 188 -2.04 -5.59 11.18
CA VAL A 188 -2.19 -4.20 10.73
C VAL A 188 -3.38 -3.56 11.43
N GLY A 189 -3.13 -2.48 12.15
CA GLY A 189 -4.12 -1.80 12.99
C GLY A 189 -4.02 -2.13 14.48
N GLY A 190 -3.22 -3.13 14.85
CA GLY A 190 -2.99 -3.48 16.27
C GLY A 190 -4.30 -3.58 17.06
N GLY A 191 -4.34 -2.97 18.25
CA GLY A 191 -5.54 -2.95 19.12
C GLY A 191 -6.56 -1.87 18.78
N GLU A 192 -6.13 -0.75 18.17
CA GLU A 192 -6.98 0.41 17.91
C GLU A 192 -7.65 0.40 16.51
N GLY A 193 -7.11 -0.39 15.60
CA GLY A 193 -7.54 -0.46 14.20
C GLY A 193 -7.04 0.71 13.35
N VAL A 194 -7.08 0.54 12.04
CA VAL A 194 -6.74 1.53 11.02
C VAL A 194 -7.95 1.97 10.25
N THR A 195 -7.97 3.21 9.80
CA THR A 195 -8.94 3.70 8.83
C THR A 195 -8.63 3.13 7.43
N MET A 196 -9.58 3.21 6.51
CA MET A 196 -9.35 2.81 5.12
C MET A 196 -8.22 3.63 4.46
N ALA A 197 -8.13 4.93 4.76
CA ALA A 197 -7.05 5.78 4.25
C ALA A 197 -5.67 5.33 4.76
N GLN A 198 -5.57 4.99 6.05
CA GLN A 198 -4.34 4.42 6.62
C GLN A 198 -3.99 3.07 6.01
N LEU A 199 -4.97 2.19 5.76
CA LEU A 199 -4.74 0.92 5.05
C LEU A 199 -4.21 1.15 3.63
N MET A 200 -4.79 2.10 2.88
CA MET A 200 -4.28 2.48 1.56
C MET A 200 -2.84 3.00 1.63
N SER A 201 -2.52 3.79 2.66
CA SER A 201 -1.15 4.27 2.90
C SER A 201 -0.20 3.11 3.20
N VAL A 202 -0.58 2.15 4.05
CA VAL A 202 0.20 0.93 4.35
C VAL A 202 0.51 0.15 3.08
N ILE A 203 -0.50 -0.13 2.26
CA ILE A 203 -0.34 -0.90 1.01
C ILE A 203 0.58 -0.17 0.04
N THR A 204 0.35 1.14 -0.17
CA THR A 204 1.17 1.95 -1.08
C THR A 204 2.61 2.02 -0.60
N THR A 205 2.82 2.30 0.68
CA THR A 205 4.16 2.38 1.29
C THR A 205 4.90 1.04 1.20
N ALA A 206 4.24 -0.07 1.56
CA ALA A 206 4.85 -1.40 1.49
C ALA A 206 5.23 -1.78 0.05
N THR A 207 4.39 -1.44 -0.93
CA THR A 207 4.67 -1.68 -2.35
C THR A 207 5.86 -0.86 -2.82
N VAL A 208 5.87 0.45 -2.57
CA VAL A 208 6.96 1.35 -3.00
C VAL A 208 8.28 1.00 -2.31
N ASP A 209 8.26 0.73 -1.00
CA ASP A 209 9.43 0.28 -0.25
C ASP A 209 9.98 -1.05 -0.79
N GLY A 210 9.10 -2.00 -1.08
CA GLY A 210 9.45 -3.27 -1.72
C GLY A 210 10.13 -3.06 -3.09
N ILE A 211 9.63 -2.12 -3.90
CA ILE A 211 10.24 -1.77 -5.20
C ILE A 211 11.64 -1.19 -5.00
N LEU A 212 11.80 -0.22 -4.10
CA LEU A 212 13.11 0.41 -3.86
C LEU A 212 14.15 -0.59 -3.35
N LYS A 213 13.75 -1.48 -2.45
CA LYS A 213 14.65 -2.51 -1.89
C LYS A 213 15.09 -3.53 -2.94
N ASN A 214 14.14 -4.04 -3.72
CA ASN A 214 14.44 -5.10 -4.69
C ASN A 214 15.06 -4.58 -5.98
N GLY A 215 14.81 -3.32 -6.35
CA GLY A 215 15.48 -2.67 -7.47
C GLY A 215 16.91 -2.23 -7.15
N GLY A 216 17.23 -1.99 -5.89
CA GLY A 216 18.55 -1.68 -5.40
C GLY A 216 19.26 -0.59 -6.21
N ASP A 217 20.50 -0.87 -6.64
CA ASP A 217 21.32 0.08 -7.40
C ASP A 217 20.86 0.29 -8.84
N ALA A 218 19.98 -0.56 -9.37
CA ALA A 218 19.36 -0.34 -10.66
C ALA A 218 18.42 0.87 -10.66
N ILE A 219 17.83 1.20 -9.49
CA ILE A 219 16.99 2.40 -9.34
C ILE A 219 17.88 3.63 -9.19
N PRO A 220 17.66 4.69 -9.98
CA PRO A 220 18.44 5.92 -9.87
C PRO A 220 18.44 6.49 -8.46
N ALA A 221 19.60 6.90 -7.95
CA ALA A 221 19.79 7.41 -6.59
C ALA A 221 18.85 8.59 -6.28
N VAL A 222 18.62 9.47 -7.25
CA VAL A 222 17.73 10.64 -7.09
C VAL A 222 16.30 10.24 -6.67
N LEU A 223 15.79 9.11 -7.19
CA LEU A 223 14.47 8.61 -6.81
C LEU A 223 14.50 7.94 -5.42
N ARG A 224 15.55 7.18 -5.11
CA ARG A 224 15.74 6.57 -3.79
C ARG A 224 15.85 7.63 -2.69
N ASP A 225 16.65 8.67 -2.95
CA ASP A 225 16.89 9.77 -2.00
C ASP A 225 15.63 10.62 -1.78
N SER A 226 14.80 10.78 -2.82
CA SER A 226 13.53 11.49 -2.74
C SER A 226 12.46 10.71 -1.95
N LEU A 227 12.29 9.42 -2.26
CA LEU A 227 11.25 8.59 -1.65
C LEU A 227 11.61 8.09 -0.25
N GLY A 228 12.89 7.80 0.03
CA GLY A 228 13.34 7.24 1.30
C GLY A 228 12.86 8.02 2.54
N PRO A 229 13.08 9.33 2.63
CA PRO A 229 12.59 10.15 3.75
C PRO A 229 11.06 10.14 3.89
N LYS A 230 10.34 10.18 2.77
CA LYS A 230 8.87 10.16 2.76
C LYS A 230 8.31 8.81 3.23
N LEU A 231 8.91 7.71 2.82
CA LEU A 231 8.52 6.38 3.30
C LEU A 231 8.81 6.22 4.80
N ALA A 232 9.93 6.78 5.28
CA ALA A 232 10.26 6.79 6.70
C ALA A 232 9.27 7.64 7.51
N GLU A 233 8.89 8.82 7.02
CA GLU A 233 7.89 9.70 7.65
C GLU A 233 6.52 9.01 7.75
N VAL A 234 6.01 8.47 6.64
CA VAL A 234 4.76 7.71 6.62
C VAL A 234 4.87 6.47 7.52
N GLY A 235 6.01 5.78 7.50
CA GLY A 235 6.29 4.64 8.37
C GLY A 235 6.25 4.98 9.86
N THR A 236 6.74 6.15 10.27
CA THR A 236 6.66 6.59 11.68
C THR A 236 5.24 6.95 12.09
N VAL A 237 4.52 7.72 11.26
CA VAL A 237 3.09 8.06 11.50
C VAL A 237 2.24 6.78 11.58
N LEU A 238 2.48 5.82 10.70
CA LEU A 238 1.79 4.54 10.73
C LEU A 238 2.17 3.71 11.96
N ARG A 239 3.43 3.74 12.40
CA ARG A 239 3.90 3.05 13.61
C ARG A 239 3.20 3.56 14.85
N ASP A 240 3.06 4.87 15.00
CA ASP A 240 2.43 5.50 16.15
C ASP A 240 0.91 5.24 16.18
N GLN A 241 0.27 5.11 15.00
CA GLN A 241 -1.17 4.92 14.87
C GLN A 241 -1.59 3.46 14.67
N VAL A 242 -0.72 2.59 14.17
CA VAL A 242 -1.05 1.23 13.71
C VAL A 242 -0.42 0.14 14.57
N GLY A 243 0.49 0.51 15.50
CA GLY A 243 1.24 -0.46 16.32
C GLY A 243 2.37 -1.15 15.54
N SER A 244 3.09 -2.03 16.23
CA SER A 244 4.38 -2.61 15.78
C SER A 244 4.35 -3.51 14.52
N ALA A 245 3.20 -3.72 13.88
CA ALA A 245 3.09 -4.62 12.72
C ALA A 245 3.79 -4.11 11.45
N VAL A 246 3.93 -2.79 11.29
CA VAL A 246 4.70 -2.17 10.20
C VAL A 246 6.21 -2.16 10.51
N THR A 247 6.57 -2.36 11.78
CA THR A 247 7.96 -2.33 12.25
C THR A 247 8.84 -3.42 11.63
N GLY A 248 8.31 -4.60 11.34
CA GLY A 248 9.11 -5.71 10.78
C GLY A 248 9.76 -5.36 9.44
N ALA A 249 9.01 -4.75 8.51
CA ALA A 249 9.54 -4.39 7.19
C ALA A 249 10.48 -3.17 7.25
N VAL A 250 10.18 -2.18 8.12
CA VAL A 250 11.00 -0.97 8.27
C VAL A 250 12.25 -1.22 9.13
N ASP A 251 12.16 -2.05 10.18
CA ASP A 251 13.31 -2.40 11.02
C ASP A 251 14.28 -3.37 10.33
N GLU A 252 13.78 -4.30 9.48
CA GLU A 252 14.66 -5.06 8.57
C GLU A 252 15.38 -4.16 7.56
N ALA A 253 14.69 -3.13 7.04
CA ALA A 253 15.29 -2.14 6.15
C ALA A 253 16.35 -1.31 6.83
N LYS A 254 16.09 -0.85 8.06
CA LYS A 254 17.05 -0.09 8.86
C LYS A 254 18.26 -0.95 9.20
N LYS A 255 18.04 -2.20 9.60
CA LYS A 255 19.11 -3.16 9.88
C LYS A 255 19.93 -3.50 8.63
N ALA A 256 19.28 -3.65 7.47
CA ALA A 256 19.97 -3.88 6.20
C ALA A 256 20.79 -2.65 5.78
N LEU A 257 20.25 -1.44 5.97
CA LEU A 257 20.96 -0.19 5.68
C LEU A 257 22.14 0.05 6.64
N GLU A 258 21.95 -0.18 7.94
CA GLU A 258 23.01 -0.11 8.96
C GLU A 258 24.07 -1.17 8.71
N GLY A 259 23.71 -2.39 8.33
CA GLY A 259 24.62 -3.45 7.93
C GLY A 259 25.41 -3.14 6.64
N ALA A 260 24.76 -2.53 5.65
CA ALA A 260 25.42 -2.09 4.42
C ALA A 260 26.41 -0.94 4.69
N THR A 261 26.01 0.03 5.51
CA THR A 261 26.88 1.16 5.89
C THR A 261 28.09 0.72 6.72
N GLN A 262 27.92 -0.25 7.64
CA GLN A 262 29.03 -0.84 8.40
C GLN A 262 29.97 -1.67 7.50
N ASN A 263 29.43 -2.41 6.53
CA ASN A 263 30.26 -3.15 5.57
C ASN A 263 31.07 -2.24 4.66
N VAL A 264 30.47 -1.14 4.17
CA VAL A 264 31.19 -0.13 3.37
C VAL A 264 32.27 0.55 4.22
N GLY A 265 31.97 0.89 5.48
CA GLY A 265 32.96 1.44 6.41
C GLY A 265 34.15 0.50 6.63
N LYS A 266 33.90 -0.79 6.90
CA LYS A 266 34.97 -1.80 7.06
C LYS A 266 35.78 -2.02 5.78
N THR A 267 35.09 -2.07 4.62
CA THR A 267 35.78 -2.26 3.32
C THR A 267 36.68 -1.07 2.99
N LEU A 268 36.29 0.16 3.31
CA LEU A 268 37.10 1.37 3.16
C LEU A 268 38.27 1.39 4.14
N GLU A 269 38.07 0.96 5.37
CA GLU A 269 39.13 0.88 6.37
C GLU A 269 40.17 -0.19 6.01
N ASP A 270 39.73 -1.37 5.57
CA ASP A 270 40.60 -2.45 5.11
C ASP A 270 41.39 -2.08 3.81
N ALA A 271 40.69 -1.39 2.89
CA ALA A 271 41.35 -0.85 1.68
C ALA A 271 42.39 0.21 2.03
N GLY A 272 42.08 1.10 3.00
CA GLY A 272 43.01 2.11 3.51
C GLY A 272 44.22 1.50 4.20
N LYS A 273 44.04 0.46 5.02
CA LYS A 273 45.14 -0.27 5.67
C LYS A 273 46.05 -0.97 4.65
N LYS A 274 45.46 -1.69 3.67
CA LYS A 274 46.23 -2.36 2.60
C LYS A 274 47.02 -1.37 1.72
N ALA A 275 46.41 -0.21 1.43
CA ALA A 275 47.11 0.85 0.69
C ALA A 275 48.27 1.44 1.50
N GLY A 276 48.07 1.67 2.82
CA GLY A 276 49.13 2.13 3.73
C GLY A 276 50.30 1.15 3.83
N GLU A 277 50.01 -0.13 4.05
CA GLU A 277 51.06 -1.20 4.10
C GLU A 277 51.83 -1.34 2.77
N SER A 278 51.13 -1.18 1.66
CA SER A 278 51.77 -1.24 0.31
C SER A 278 52.68 -0.05 0.07
N ILE A 279 52.33 1.14 0.54
CA ILE A 279 53.17 2.34 0.44
C ILE A 279 54.37 2.24 1.38
N GLU A 280 54.19 1.76 2.58
CA GLU A 280 55.26 1.60 3.57
C GLU A 280 56.32 0.56 3.10
N LYS A 281 55.84 -0.57 2.52
CA LYS A 281 56.69 -1.59 1.94
C LYS A 281 57.45 -1.08 0.71
N GLY A 282 56.79 -0.30 -0.19
CA GLY A 282 57.41 0.33 -1.34
C GLY A 282 58.48 1.36 -0.97
N LEU A 283 58.25 2.15 0.07
CA LEU A 283 59.22 3.11 0.63
C LEU A 283 60.40 2.41 1.31
N GLY A 284 60.15 1.33 2.07
CA GLY A 284 61.17 0.52 2.70
C GLY A 284 62.15 -0.14 1.72
N ASP A 285 61.64 -0.62 0.57
CA ASP A 285 62.41 -1.23 -0.49
C ASP A 285 63.26 -0.19 -1.27
N LEU A 286 62.75 1.03 -1.40
CA LEU A 286 63.50 2.14 -2.01
C LEU A 286 64.63 2.65 -1.14
N LEU A 287 64.49 2.64 0.17
CA LEU A 287 65.51 3.08 1.14
C LEU A 287 66.62 2.02 1.37
N LYS A 288 66.39 0.74 1.07
CA LYS A 288 67.38 -0.34 1.16
C LYS A 288 68.26 -0.49 -0.09
N LYS A 289 67.99 0.26 -1.13
CA LYS A 289 68.74 0.22 -2.41
C LYS A 289 69.73 1.36 -2.60
N LYS A 290 70.18 1.99 -1.52
CA LYS A 290 71.32 2.93 -1.53
C LYS A 290 72.50 2.37 -0.81
#